data_a876265b12197647c6276e4cafaee13b
#
_entry.id   a876265b12197647c6276e4cafaee13b
#
_cell.length_a   1.000
_cell.length_b   1.000
_cell.length_c   1.000
_cell.angle_alpha   90.00
_cell.angle_beta   90.00
_cell.angle_gamma   90.00
#
_symmetry.space_group_name_H-M   'P 1'
#
loop_
_entity.id
_entity.type
_entity.pdbx_description
1 polymer ?
#
loop_
_entity_poly.entity_id
_entity_poly.type
_entity_poly.pdbx_seq_one_letter_code
_entity_poly.pdbx_strand_id
1 'polypeptide(L)'
;MKKFLLTWYGITDFRASLGFENTDGPIAGALAAEEYSDVVVLCYTRMDDTSGGTDAQAAFEAALAAVHDAGQHRDWKVTGEFVSRFANTPAAHAHFARWLEERVHAAGTNTKVCFKSEKLRELNDTEGIYACAMDALDFAAKADGEKLVTLYLSPGTPVMAFVWALAALRHPDLKKRLIVSPVVGKPPEVISLPAEWLDRHDASQTGSGSVVDGFDVTFHLFGEQRMPSLLGIRQFASKKHVFVNSKEYPASCVESFLDGNPFEELAVSPWDARSVHDSIIHHAKPLPANTRIGINLTGGTKMMFTGALSAARALGAVPFYFDSRNHRVTFVDSHFQEVIRPIDSIEDFLILNGNGLKVSEKGLPTEMPADRRRLTDMLWRNHTKIARCYRKLREFNDGCKPFVFENEHFYFSLGKDVSATARGGGLDMHFQNWPDFAKYLSGGWFEEYVYSQFKHYEDKGVIKDLRINVKLQLDRENAPGALRPDSALYNELDVVFTDGYSLYIVECKAGDVTQEQVMKLQNLVRFYGGVEGRGILASCFPPGTEAVRKKIKDARLSLCSGKWFSEQLDALMDGIAARARSIREAP
;
A
#
# COMPACT_ATOMS: atom_id res chain seq x y z
N MET A 1 15.23 32.06 25.54
CA MET A 1 14.17 31.24 24.92
C MET A 1 14.65 29.81 24.81
N LYS A 2 13.97 28.85 25.44
CA LYS A 2 14.27 27.43 25.32
C LYS A 2 13.74 26.92 24.00
N LYS A 3 14.52 26.08 23.27
CA LYS A 3 14.11 25.47 22.03
C LYS A 3 13.93 23.97 22.21
N PHE A 4 12.76 23.46 21.91
CA PHE A 4 12.42 22.04 21.95
C PHE A 4 12.35 21.47 20.55
N LEU A 5 12.90 20.26 20.35
CA LEU A 5 12.67 19.44 19.16
C LEU A 5 11.86 18.22 19.57
N LEU A 6 10.67 18.04 19.02
CA LEU A 6 9.82 16.89 19.24
C LEU A 6 9.71 16.11 17.93
N THR A 7 10.03 14.82 17.96
CA THR A 7 10.10 14.00 16.75
C THR A 7 9.80 12.53 17.03
N TRP A 8 9.41 11.81 15.99
CA TRP A 8 9.41 10.35 15.98
C TRP A 8 10.76 9.82 15.46
N TYR A 9 11.18 8.69 15.99
CA TYR A 9 12.29 7.90 15.47
C TYR A 9 11.87 7.17 14.19
N GLY A 10 12.67 7.27 13.14
CA GLY A 10 12.41 6.68 11.82
C GLY A 10 13.42 5.59 11.43
N ILE A 11 13.06 4.79 10.43
CA ILE A 11 13.94 3.74 9.88
C ILE A 11 15.23 4.32 9.30
N THR A 12 15.18 5.51 8.70
CA THR A 12 16.37 6.19 8.17
C THR A 12 17.33 6.59 9.28
N ASP A 13 16.82 7.04 10.43
CA ASP A 13 17.64 7.36 11.61
C ASP A 13 18.29 6.08 12.18
N PHE A 14 17.52 4.98 12.23
CA PHE A 14 18.05 3.69 12.64
C PHE A 14 19.19 3.22 11.74
N ARG A 15 18.98 3.21 10.44
CA ARG A 15 19.99 2.80 9.46
C ARG A 15 21.25 3.66 9.54
N ALA A 16 21.10 4.97 9.76
CA ALA A 16 22.21 5.89 9.95
C ALA A 16 23.02 5.55 11.20
N SER A 17 22.36 5.27 12.34
CA SER A 17 23.03 4.87 13.59
C SER A 17 23.81 3.56 13.50
N LEU A 18 23.41 2.68 12.57
CA LEU A 18 24.09 1.42 12.30
C LEU A 18 25.27 1.57 11.31
N GLY A 19 25.49 2.76 10.74
CA GLY A 19 26.49 2.97 9.69
C GLY A 19 26.10 2.36 8.33
N PHE A 20 24.79 2.08 8.11
CA PHE A 20 24.28 1.51 6.85
C PHE A 20 23.94 2.59 5.81
N GLU A 21 23.91 3.85 6.20
CA GLU A 21 23.66 5.00 5.34
C GLU A 21 24.91 5.88 5.20
N ASN A 22 24.96 6.70 4.15
CA ASN A 22 26.02 7.69 3.94
C ASN A 22 25.73 9.04 4.64
N THR A 23 24.60 9.15 5.33
CA THR A 23 24.13 10.36 6.02
C THR A 23 23.89 10.05 7.48
N ASP A 24 23.91 11.08 8.31
CA ASP A 24 23.63 10.97 9.76
C ASP A 24 22.15 10.79 10.10
N GLY A 25 21.30 10.70 9.10
CA GLY A 25 19.86 10.59 9.29
C GLY A 25 19.17 11.93 9.59
N PRO A 26 17.83 11.95 9.51
CA PRO A 26 17.05 13.17 9.68
C PRO A 26 17.22 13.86 11.04
N ILE A 27 17.16 13.12 12.15
CA ILE A 27 17.22 13.70 13.51
C ILE A 27 18.58 14.33 13.78
N ALA A 28 19.67 13.61 13.52
CA ALA A 28 21.01 14.15 13.69
C ALA A 28 21.28 15.32 12.73
N GLY A 29 20.75 15.27 11.51
CA GLY A 29 20.79 16.38 10.57
C GLY A 29 20.08 17.65 11.08
N ALA A 30 18.95 17.49 11.77
CA ALA A 30 18.26 18.61 12.39
C ALA A 30 19.06 19.22 13.56
N LEU A 31 19.73 18.38 14.37
CA LEU A 31 20.60 18.83 15.48
C LEU A 31 21.87 19.49 14.98
N ALA A 32 22.39 19.08 13.84
CA ALA A 32 23.54 19.75 13.20
C ALA A 32 23.17 21.11 12.61
N ALA A 33 21.90 21.29 12.18
CA ALA A 33 21.43 22.54 11.60
C ALA A 33 21.07 23.60 12.63
N GLU A 34 20.64 23.21 13.84
CA GLU A 34 20.22 24.12 14.90
C GLU A 34 20.40 23.50 16.29
N GLU A 35 20.80 24.30 17.25
CA GLU A 35 20.91 23.92 18.66
C GLU A 35 19.55 23.98 19.37
N TYR A 36 19.20 22.88 20.06
CA TYR A 36 18.00 22.75 20.89
C TYR A 36 18.38 22.57 22.34
N SER A 37 17.55 23.11 23.26
CA SER A 37 17.73 22.89 24.71
C SER A 37 17.35 21.45 25.08
N ASP A 38 16.26 20.99 24.54
CA ASP A 38 15.68 19.66 24.80
C ASP A 38 15.18 19.00 23.51
N VAL A 39 15.43 17.72 23.38
CA VAL A 39 14.98 16.89 22.27
C VAL A 39 14.19 15.72 22.81
N VAL A 40 12.95 15.56 22.39
CA VAL A 40 12.11 14.39 22.72
C VAL A 40 11.97 13.52 21.48
N VAL A 41 12.49 12.31 21.55
CA VAL A 41 12.41 11.30 20.50
C VAL A 41 11.45 10.22 20.94
N LEU A 42 10.30 10.12 20.24
CA LEU A 42 9.31 9.07 20.44
C LEU A 42 9.69 7.85 19.60
N CYS A 43 9.81 6.69 20.23
CA CYS A 43 10.21 5.44 19.57
C CYS A 43 9.04 4.44 19.65
N TYR A 44 8.55 4.01 18.47
CA TYR A 44 7.51 2.99 18.40
C TYR A 44 8.03 1.63 18.84
N THR A 45 7.36 0.99 19.78
CA THR A 45 7.55 -0.41 20.17
C THR A 45 6.20 -1.12 20.10
N ARG A 46 6.18 -2.34 19.60
CA ARG A 46 4.93 -3.12 19.56
C ARG A 46 4.46 -3.45 20.97
N MET A 47 3.14 -3.44 21.17
CA MET A 47 2.55 -3.69 22.49
C MET A 47 2.83 -5.10 23.02
N ASP A 48 2.95 -6.07 22.11
CA ASP A 48 3.26 -7.48 22.39
C ASP A 48 4.78 -7.79 22.46
N ASP A 49 5.63 -6.77 22.25
CA ASP A 49 7.08 -6.97 22.28
C ASP A 49 7.58 -7.11 23.73
N THR A 50 8.08 -8.32 24.04
CA THR A 50 8.72 -8.68 25.30
C THR A 50 10.23 -8.86 25.17
N SER A 51 10.82 -8.53 24.02
CA SER A 51 12.25 -8.75 23.70
C SER A 51 13.20 -7.79 24.40
N GLY A 52 12.78 -7.14 25.49
CA GLY A 52 13.62 -6.28 26.31
C GLY A 52 14.52 -7.10 27.25
N GLY A 53 15.75 -6.65 27.48
CA GLY A 53 16.69 -7.22 28.43
C GLY A 53 18.12 -7.32 27.91
N THR A 54 19.03 -7.70 28.78
CA THR A 54 20.49 -7.80 28.49
C THR A 54 20.80 -8.76 27.37
N ASP A 55 20.08 -9.89 27.29
CA ASP A 55 20.31 -10.91 26.27
C ASP A 55 19.89 -10.43 24.88
N ALA A 56 18.78 -9.70 24.77
CA ALA A 56 18.33 -9.10 23.51
C ALA A 56 19.30 -8.00 23.02
N GLN A 57 19.83 -7.21 23.94
CA GLN A 57 20.85 -6.20 23.64
C GLN A 57 22.14 -6.86 23.15
N ALA A 58 22.62 -7.89 23.84
CA ALA A 58 23.81 -8.63 23.44
C ALA A 58 23.65 -9.31 22.06
N ALA A 59 22.49 -9.88 21.79
CA ALA A 59 22.17 -10.48 20.49
C ALA A 59 22.14 -9.43 19.36
N PHE A 60 21.61 -8.25 19.63
CA PHE A 60 21.63 -7.13 18.69
C PHE A 60 23.07 -6.68 18.39
N GLU A 61 23.88 -6.44 19.42
CA GLU A 61 25.28 -5.98 19.28
C GLU A 61 26.16 -7.01 18.55
N ALA A 62 26.00 -8.29 18.88
CA ALA A 62 26.70 -9.36 18.19
C ALA A 62 26.31 -9.46 16.70
N ALA A 63 25.01 -9.33 16.39
CA ALA A 63 24.55 -9.32 15.01
C ALA A 63 25.06 -8.12 14.23
N LEU A 64 25.12 -6.95 14.84
CA LEU A 64 25.66 -5.72 14.22
C LEU A 64 27.16 -5.85 13.94
N ALA A 65 27.92 -6.33 14.93
CA ALA A 65 29.35 -6.58 14.78
C ALA A 65 29.63 -7.55 13.62
N ALA A 66 28.86 -8.64 13.53
CA ALA A 66 29.01 -9.62 12.46
C ALA A 66 28.81 -9.03 11.05
N VAL A 67 27.86 -8.08 10.89
CA VAL A 67 27.64 -7.39 9.60
C VAL A 67 28.82 -6.48 9.25
N HIS A 68 29.38 -5.79 10.23
CA HIS A 68 30.55 -4.89 10.02
C HIS A 68 31.84 -5.68 9.77
N ASP A 69 32.10 -6.72 10.56
CA ASP A 69 33.30 -7.56 10.45
C ASP A 69 33.34 -8.30 9.09
N ALA A 70 32.17 -8.68 8.57
CA ALA A 70 32.06 -9.25 7.23
C ALA A 70 32.15 -8.20 6.09
N GLY A 71 32.28 -6.91 6.39
CA GLY A 71 32.29 -5.83 5.41
C GLY A 71 30.97 -5.65 4.64
N GLN A 72 29.85 -6.19 5.17
CA GLN A 72 28.54 -6.26 4.48
C GLN A 72 27.61 -5.10 4.83
N HIS A 73 28.07 -4.08 5.57
CA HIS A 73 27.28 -2.92 5.97
C HIS A 73 26.76 -2.06 4.79
N ARG A 74 27.26 -2.31 3.56
CA ARG A 74 26.78 -1.70 2.30
C ARG A 74 25.94 -2.65 1.45
N ASP A 75 25.84 -3.91 1.81
CA ASP A 75 24.97 -4.85 1.13
C ASP A 75 23.52 -4.58 1.55
N TRP A 76 22.73 -4.07 0.61
CA TRP A 76 21.32 -3.70 0.85
C TRP A 76 20.46 -4.87 1.34
N LYS A 77 20.81 -6.12 0.97
CA LYS A 77 20.08 -7.31 1.37
C LYS A 77 20.38 -7.65 2.83
N VAL A 78 21.66 -7.68 3.20
CA VAL A 78 22.10 -7.97 4.56
C VAL A 78 21.60 -6.90 5.52
N THR A 79 21.79 -5.63 5.17
CA THR A 79 21.30 -4.51 5.99
C THR A 79 19.77 -4.46 6.07
N GLY A 80 19.07 -4.81 4.99
CA GLY A 80 17.61 -4.92 4.96
C GLY A 80 17.10 -6.04 5.89
N GLU A 81 17.74 -7.19 5.91
CA GLU A 81 17.43 -8.30 6.83
C GLU A 81 17.67 -7.91 8.28
N PHE A 82 18.78 -7.23 8.56
CA PHE A 82 19.08 -6.71 9.90
C PHE A 82 18.01 -5.73 10.37
N VAL A 83 17.67 -4.73 9.56
CA VAL A 83 16.64 -3.73 9.87
C VAL A 83 15.28 -4.39 10.07
N SER A 84 14.90 -5.33 9.20
CA SER A 84 13.63 -6.06 9.35
C SER A 84 13.52 -6.84 10.65
N ARG A 85 14.64 -7.37 11.15
CA ARG A 85 14.70 -8.13 12.40
C ARG A 85 14.66 -7.25 13.64
N PHE A 86 15.37 -6.14 13.65
CA PHE A 86 15.65 -5.36 14.86
C PHE A 86 14.94 -4.01 14.92
N ALA A 87 14.45 -3.47 13.82
CA ALA A 87 13.75 -2.19 13.85
C ALA A 87 12.56 -2.23 14.82
N ASN A 88 12.39 -1.13 15.55
CA ASN A 88 11.31 -0.96 16.53
C ASN A 88 11.38 -1.91 17.74
N THR A 89 12.57 -2.43 18.05
CA THR A 89 12.82 -3.20 19.28
C THR A 89 13.47 -2.33 20.36
N PRO A 90 13.34 -2.68 21.64
CA PRO A 90 14.02 -1.97 22.73
C PRO A 90 15.55 -1.90 22.54
N ALA A 91 16.17 -2.96 22.03
CA ALA A 91 17.62 -3.00 21.77
C ALA A 91 18.03 -1.98 20.69
N ALA A 92 17.27 -1.87 19.61
CA ALA A 92 17.50 -0.88 18.56
C ALA A 92 17.34 0.56 19.09
N HIS A 93 16.33 0.80 19.93
CA HIS A 93 16.11 2.09 20.55
C HIS A 93 17.26 2.48 21.50
N ALA A 94 17.73 1.55 22.33
CA ALA A 94 18.86 1.77 23.22
C ALA A 94 20.16 2.05 22.45
N HIS A 95 20.38 1.36 21.31
CA HIS A 95 21.51 1.62 20.43
C HIS A 95 21.44 3.04 19.83
N PHE A 96 20.30 3.39 19.25
CA PHE A 96 20.10 4.71 18.65
C PHE A 96 20.24 5.83 19.68
N ALA A 97 19.70 5.64 20.89
CA ALA A 97 19.81 6.59 21.97
C ALA A 97 21.27 6.90 22.30
N ARG A 98 22.09 5.88 22.55
CA ARG A 98 23.53 6.03 22.83
C ARG A 98 24.25 6.74 21.66
N TRP A 99 24.00 6.29 20.44
CA TRP A 99 24.61 6.87 19.26
C TRP A 99 24.27 8.38 19.09
N LEU A 100 23.01 8.78 19.35
CA LEU A 100 22.59 10.17 19.24
C LEU A 100 23.18 11.02 20.37
N GLU A 101 23.21 10.52 21.62
CA GLU A 101 23.83 11.16 22.75
C GLU A 101 25.33 11.40 22.55
N GLU A 102 26.05 10.41 22.02
CA GLU A 102 27.47 10.54 21.65
C GLU A 102 27.71 11.67 20.64
N ARG A 103 26.83 11.78 19.64
CA ARG A 103 26.90 12.84 18.63
C ARG A 103 26.59 14.23 19.19
N VAL A 104 25.59 14.34 20.04
CA VAL A 104 25.28 15.59 20.76
C VAL A 104 26.47 16.00 21.63
N HIS A 105 27.07 15.07 22.35
CA HIS A 105 28.23 15.32 23.18
C HIS A 105 29.45 15.73 22.33
N ALA A 106 29.70 15.05 21.23
CA ALA A 106 30.80 15.36 20.30
C ALA A 106 30.65 16.76 19.67
N ALA A 107 29.41 17.20 19.44
CA ALA A 107 29.12 18.56 18.96
C ALA A 107 29.32 19.66 20.01
N GLY A 108 29.60 19.30 21.27
CA GLY A 108 29.83 20.26 22.37
C GLY A 108 28.59 21.05 22.78
N THR A 109 27.39 20.59 22.44
CA THR A 109 26.14 21.25 22.81
C THR A 109 25.62 20.77 24.17
N ASN A 110 24.84 21.63 24.86
CA ASN A 110 24.17 21.29 26.11
C ASN A 110 22.76 20.72 25.91
N THR A 111 22.49 20.16 24.75
CA THR A 111 21.20 19.59 24.38
C THR A 111 20.87 18.37 25.24
N LYS A 112 19.72 18.39 25.89
CA LYS A 112 19.21 17.24 26.65
C LYS A 112 18.35 16.38 25.71
N VAL A 113 18.71 15.09 25.56
CA VAL A 113 17.96 14.15 24.75
C VAL A 113 17.11 13.24 25.64
N CYS A 114 15.84 13.18 25.41
CA CYS A 114 14.87 12.33 26.08
C CYS A 114 14.28 11.33 25.09
N PHE A 115 14.54 10.05 25.32
CA PHE A 115 13.95 8.97 24.54
C PHE A 115 12.75 8.40 25.26
N LYS A 116 11.64 8.27 24.55
CA LYS A 116 10.44 7.61 25.04
C LYS A 116 10.09 6.42 24.15
N SER A 117 10.21 5.22 24.71
CA SER A 117 9.79 3.98 24.04
C SER A 117 8.29 3.78 24.28
N GLU A 118 7.51 4.08 23.27
CA GLU A 118 6.05 4.09 23.37
C GLU A 118 5.47 2.78 22.82
N LYS A 119 4.75 2.05 23.65
CA LYS A 119 4.05 0.83 23.26
C LYS A 119 2.73 1.19 22.58
N LEU A 120 2.64 0.90 21.30
CA LEU A 120 1.43 1.11 20.49
C LEU A 120 0.91 -0.23 19.98
N ARG A 121 -0.38 -0.34 19.78
CA ARG A 121 -1.01 -1.54 19.19
C ARG A 121 -0.42 -1.87 17.82
N GLU A 122 -0.20 -0.84 17.02
CA GLU A 122 0.45 -0.93 15.70
C GLU A 122 1.11 0.40 15.32
N LEU A 123 1.87 0.39 14.22
CA LEU A 123 2.63 1.55 13.74
C LEU A 123 1.75 2.78 13.40
N ASN A 124 0.47 2.58 13.13
CA ASN A 124 -0.51 3.63 12.80
C ASN A 124 -1.65 3.72 13.83
N ASP A 125 -1.42 3.31 15.04
CA ASP A 125 -2.36 3.50 16.16
C ASP A 125 -2.58 4.99 16.44
N THR A 126 -3.57 5.58 15.80
CA THR A 126 -3.83 7.04 15.85
C THR A 126 -4.09 7.55 17.26
N GLU A 127 -4.81 6.80 18.09
CA GLU A 127 -5.10 7.15 19.49
C GLU A 127 -3.83 7.13 20.33
N GLY A 128 -3.06 6.05 20.24
CA GLY A 128 -1.80 5.91 20.96
C GLY A 128 -0.78 6.96 20.50
N ILE A 129 -0.64 7.18 19.18
CA ILE A 129 0.23 8.24 18.63
C ILE A 129 -0.20 9.62 19.12
N TYR A 130 -1.50 9.90 19.17
CA TYR A 130 -2.02 11.18 19.66
C TYR A 130 -1.72 11.38 21.15
N ALA A 131 -1.92 10.37 21.99
CA ALA A 131 -1.59 10.42 23.41
C ALA A 131 -0.10 10.71 23.63
N CYS A 132 0.80 10.01 22.91
CA CYS A 132 2.24 10.24 22.97
C CYS A 132 2.63 11.65 22.50
N ALA A 133 2.00 12.16 21.45
CA ALA A 133 2.22 13.50 20.93
C ALA A 133 1.79 14.57 21.95
N MET A 134 0.64 14.39 22.60
CA MET A 134 0.15 15.27 23.66
C MET A 134 1.09 15.27 24.86
N ASP A 135 1.55 14.11 25.33
CA ASP A 135 2.51 13.99 26.42
C ASP A 135 3.84 14.71 26.13
N ALA A 136 4.31 14.65 24.88
CA ALA A 136 5.51 15.35 24.47
C ALA A 136 5.31 16.88 24.42
N LEU A 137 4.15 17.34 23.97
CA LEU A 137 3.77 18.76 23.99
C LEU A 137 3.60 19.27 25.41
N ASP A 138 2.94 18.51 26.29
CA ASP A 138 2.78 18.82 27.72
C ASP A 138 4.13 18.92 28.44
N PHE A 139 5.07 18.02 28.09
CA PHE A 139 6.44 18.12 28.61
C PHE A 139 7.09 19.46 28.27
N ALA A 140 6.98 19.89 27.02
CA ALA A 140 7.49 21.19 26.60
C ALA A 140 6.72 22.36 27.23
N ALA A 141 5.39 22.23 27.39
CA ALA A 141 4.53 23.25 27.98
C ALA A 141 4.85 23.52 29.43
N LYS A 142 5.21 22.49 30.20
CA LYS A 142 5.58 22.61 31.65
C LYS A 142 6.93 23.27 31.91
N ALA A 143 7.76 23.48 30.88
CA ALA A 143 9.03 24.14 31.05
C ALA A 143 8.85 25.64 31.38
N ASP A 144 9.70 26.18 32.24
CA ASP A 144 9.64 27.59 32.60
C ASP A 144 10.23 28.51 31.54
N GLY A 145 9.68 29.71 31.42
CA GLY A 145 10.15 30.78 30.55
C GLY A 145 9.65 30.69 29.10
N GLU A 146 10.15 31.63 28.28
CA GLU A 146 9.82 31.67 26.85
C GLU A 146 10.37 30.44 26.12
N LYS A 147 9.55 29.79 25.32
CA LYS A 147 9.87 28.56 24.63
C LYS A 147 9.40 28.53 23.17
N LEU A 148 10.16 27.84 22.32
CA LEU A 148 9.80 27.53 20.95
C LEU A 148 9.79 26.01 20.77
N VAL A 149 8.66 25.45 20.41
CA VAL A 149 8.50 24.02 20.15
C VAL A 149 8.57 23.76 18.65
N THR A 150 9.58 22.99 18.25
CA THR A 150 9.77 22.56 16.85
C THR A 150 9.25 21.12 16.71
N LEU A 151 8.27 20.92 15.85
CA LEU A 151 7.74 19.60 15.50
C LEU A 151 8.39 19.14 14.20
N TYR A 152 9.12 18.04 14.26
CA TYR A 152 9.79 17.48 13.09
C TYR A 152 8.93 16.37 12.47
N LEU A 153 8.41 16.63 11.27
CA LEU A 153 7.39 15.80 10.62
C LEU A 153 7.95 14.72 9.69
N SER A 154 9.22 14.82 9.27
CA SER A 154 9.78 13.88 8.28
C SER A 154 10.08 12.50 8.84
N PRO A 155 10.63 12.33 10.05
CA PRO A 155 10.78 11.00 10.64
C PRO A 155 9.42 10.38 10.99
N GLY A 156 9.36 9.05 10.91
CA GLY A 156 8.15 8.30 11.20
C GLY A 156 7.21 8.13 10.01
N THR A 157 5.96 7.73 10.29
CA THR A 157 4.94 7.49 9.26
C THR A 157 4.17 8.76 8.91
N PRO A 158 3.48 8.80 7.74
CA PRO A 158 2.55 9.88 7.43
C PRO A 158 1.48 10.10 8.50
N VAL A 159 1.00 9.03 9.15
CA VAL A 159 0.03 9.10 10.24
C VAL A 159 0.63 9.81 11.47
N MET A 160 1.88 9.51 11.82
CA MET A 160 2.58 10.21 12.91
C MET A 160 2.72 11.71 12.64
N ALA A 161 3.06 12.09 11.40
CA ALA A 161 3.14 13.50 11.01
C ALA A 161 1.77 14.21 11.08
N PHE A 162 0.74 13.53 10.63
CA PHE A 162 -0.65 13.99 10.70
C PHE A 162 -1.08 14.25 12.15
N VAL A 163 -0.85 13.27 13.01
CA VAL A 163 -1.22 13.37 14.43
C VAL A 163 -0.43 14.48 15.15
N TRP A 164 0.85 14.70 14.80
CA TRP A 164 1.61 15.85 15.27
C TRP A 164 0.92 17.18 14.95
N ALA A 165 0.47 17.35 13.70
CA ALA A 165 -0.23 18.57 13.30
C ALA A 165 -1.52 18.79 14.09
N LEU A 166 -2.30 17.72 14.34
CA LEU A 166 -3.51 17.77 15.17
C LEU A 166 -3.20 18.10 16.64
N ALA A 167 -2.22 17.40 17.23
CA ALA A 167 -1.84 17.62 18.62
C ALA A 167 -1.33 19.05 18.85
N ALA A 168 -0.57 19.59 17.88
CA ALA A 168 -0.07 20.96 17.97
C ALA A 168 -1.17 22.01 18.12
N LEU A 169 -2.35 21.77 17.57
CA LEU A 169 -3.48 22.70 17.64
C LEU A 169 -4.15 22.73 19.02
N ARG A 170 -3.96 21.69 19.84
CA ARG A 170 -4.50 21.60 21.19
C ARG A 170 -3.71 22.41 22.24
N HIS A 171 -2.56 22.96 21.85
CA HIS A 171 -1.72 23.82 22.70
C HIS A 171 -1.58 25.21 22.07
N PRO A 172 -2.62 26.04 22.03
CA PRO A 172 -2.58 27.35 21.39
C PRO A 172 -1.54 28.30 22.01
N ASP A 173 -1.25 28.15 23.31
CA ASP A 173 -0.34 29.03 24.06
C ASP A 173 1.15 28.74 23.81
N LEU A 174 1.48 27.63 23.13
CA LEU A 174 2.84 27.30 22.76
C LEU A 174 3.23 27.95 21.43
N LYS A 175 4.34 28.68 21.43
CA LYS A 175 4.97 29.12 20.17
C LYS A 175 5.56 27.90 19.47
N LYS A 176 5.04 27.59 18.29
CA LYS A 176 5.38 26.38 17.54
C LYS A 176 5.92 26.72 16.16
N ARG A 177 6.73 25.79 15.62
CA ARG A 177 7.06 25.73 14.20
C ARG A 177 7.14 24.28 13.76
N LEU A 178 6.92 24.06 12.50
CA LEU A 178 7.03 22.75 11.87
C LEU A 178 8.25 22.73 10.95
N ILE A 179 8.98 21.61 10.96
CA ILE A 179 10.09 21.40 10.02
C ILE A 179 9.94 20.05 9.30
N VAL A 180 10.45 20.01 8.08
CA VAL A 180 10.51 18.80 7.24
C VAL A 180 11.85 18.69 6.55
N SER A 181 12.29 17.47 6.22
CA SER A 181 13.41 17.22 5.30
C SER A 181 12.85 16.77 3.96
N PRO A 182 12.87 17.61 2.95
CA PRO A 182 12.35 17.26 1.62
C PRO A 182 13.24 16.22 0.93
N VAL A 183 14.53 16.21 1.25
CA VAL A 183 15.52 15.28 0.67
C VAL A 183 16.40 14.73 1.80
N VAL A 184 16.65 13.42 1.77
CA VAL A 184 17.57 12.75 2.72
C VAL A 184 18.97 13.37 2.60
N GLY A 185 19.57 13.69 3.75
CA GLY A 185 20.93 14.29 3.84
C GLY A 185 20.99 15.81 3.64
N LYS A 186 19.85 16.49 3.41
CA LYS A 186 19.80 17.96 3.45
C LYS A 186 19.27 18.45 4.81
N PRO A 187 19.65 19.67 5.23
CA PRO A 187 19.09 20.28 6.42
C PRO A 187 17.57 20.36 6.34
N PRO A 188 16.85 20.26 7.48
CA PRO A 188 15.42 20.44 7.48
C PRO A 188 15.04 21.89 7.16
N GLU A 189 13.90 22.03 6.48
CA GLU A 189 13.32 23.31 6.10
C GLU A 189 12.15 23.66 7.04
N VAL A 190 12.04 24.92 7.42
CA VAL A 190 10.91 25.42 8.21
C VAL A 190 9.70 25.55 7.30
N ILE A 191 8.57 24.96 7.72
CA ILE A 191 7.29 25.21 7.08
C ILE A 191 6.81 26.60 7.45
N SER A 192 6.68 27.49 6.48
CA SER A 192 6.11 28.81 6.70
C SER A 192 4.59 28.69 6.84
N LEU A 193 4.11 28.63 8.08
CA LEU A 193 2.68 28.71 8.38
C LEU A 193 2.31 30.17 8.65
N PRO A 194 1.21 30.70 8.11
CA PRO A 194 0.66 31.97 8.53
C PRO A 194 0.41 31.99 10.04
N ALA A 195 0.64 33.13 10.70
CA ALA A 195 0.49 33.24 12.15
C ALA A 195 -0.94 32.90 12.61
N GLU A 196 -1.93 33.28 11.81
CA GLU A 196 -3.35 33.01 12.01
C GLU A 196 -3.72 31.50 12.03
N TRP A 197 -2.87 30.63 11.52
CA TRP A 197 -3.09 29.18 11.54
C TRP A 197 -2.79 28.54 12.88
N LEU A 198 -2.04 29.22 13.71
CA LEU A 198 -1.64 28.78 15.04
C LEU A 198 -2.40 29.52 16.13
N ASP A 199 -3.20 30.52 15.75
CA ASP A 199 -4.04 31.29 16.67
C ASP A 199 -5.38 30.57 16.95
N ARG A 200 -5.98 30.90 18.08
CA ARG A 200 -7.15 30.26 18.67
C ARG A 200 -8.28 30.05 17.68
N HIS A 201 -8.61 28.80 17.39
CA HIS A 201 -9.98 28.43 17.01
C HIS A 201 -10.62 27.76 18.22
N ASP A 202 -11.62 28.43 18.80
CA ASP A 202 -12.47 27.84 19.83
C ASP A 202 -13.11 26.56 19.31
N ALA A 203 -12.79 25.44 19.94
CA ALA A 203 -13.30 24.10 19.67
C ALA A 203 -14.78 23.95 20.10
N SER A 204 -15.58 25.02 20.04
CA SER A 204 -16.98 25.04 20.54
C SER A 204 -18.05 24.77 19.48
N GLN A 205 -17.67 24.30 18.27
CA GLN A 205 -18.62 23.70 17.33
C GLN A 205 -18.36 22.19 17.18
N THR A 206 -18.59 21.45 18.25
CA THR A 206 -18.87 20.02 18.15
C THR A 206 -20.27 19.88 17.56
N GLY A 207 -20.33 19.88 16.23
CA GLY A 207 -21.51 19.40 15.53
C GLY A 207 -21.73 17.94 15.93
N SER A 208 -22.88 17.63 16.48
CA SER A 208 -23.38 16.27 16.71
C SER A 208 -23.10 15.44 15.45
N GLY A 209 -22.44 14.29 15.60
CA GLY A 209 -22.10 13.40 14.50
C GLY A 209 -23.32 12.98 13.68
N SER A 210 -23.63 13.75 12.66
CA SER A 210 -24.58 13.37 11.63
C SER A 210 -23.79 12.78 10.46
N VAL A 211 -24.24 11.63 9.98
CA VAL A 211 -23.78 11.02 8.73
C VAL A 211 -23.75 12.10 7.65
N VAL A 212 -22.59 12.29 7.01
CA VAL A 212 -22.42 13.29 5.96
C VAL A 212 -22.94 12.72 4.64
N ASP A 213 -24.14 13.11 4.21
CA ASP A 213 -24.76 12.58 2.98
C ASP A 213 -24.04 13.00 1.70
N GLY A 214 -23.19 14.04 1.73
CA GLY A 214 -22.41 14.53 0.58
C GLY A 214 -22.04 16.01 0.69
N PHE A 215 -21.41 16.50 -0.36
CA PHE A 215 -20.89 17.87 -0.48
C PHE A 215 -21.38 18.55 -1.76
N ASP A 216 -21.41 19.88 -1.78
CA ASP A 216 -21.58 20.62 -3.02
C ASP A 216 -20.27 20.65 -3.82
N VAL A 217 -19.15 20.79 -3.09
CA VAL A 217 -17.80 20.77 -3.68
C VAL A 217 -16.89 19.91 -2.81
N THR A 218 -16.15 18.99 -3.42
CA THR A 218 -15.12 18.22 -2.73
C THR A 218 -13.75 18.51 -3.33
N PHE A 219 -12.83 18.99 -2.49
CA PHE A 219 -11.41 19.10 -2.84
C PHE A 219 -10.71 17.78 -2.50
N HIS A 220 -9.90 17.26 -3.43
CA HIS A 220 -9.10 16.06 -3.24
C HIS A 220 -7.61 16.40 -3.37
N LEU A 221 -6.81 16.16 -2.35
CA LEU A 221 -5.38 16.16 -2.54
C LEU A 221 -5.00 14.98 -3.44
N PHE A 222 -4.32 15.27 -4.54
CA PHE A 222 -4.02 14.29 -5.57
C PHE A 222 -2.52 14.20 -5.84
N GLY A 223 -2.01 12.97 -5.96
CA GLY A 223 -0.61 12.69 -6.21
C GLY A 223 -0.40 11.28 -6.76
N GLU A 224 0.76 10.70 -6.52
CA GLU A 224 1.14 9.36 -6.99
C GLU A 224 0.13 8.28 -6.55
N GLN A 225 -0.35 8.35 -5.31
CA GLN A 225 -1.39 7.45 -4.80
C GLN A 225 -2.77 7.96 -5.22
N ARG A 226 -3.42 7.25 -6.13
CA ARG A 226 -4.70 7.66 -6.72
C ARG A 226 -5.91 7.12 -5.97
N MET A 227 -5.76 5.97 -5.30
CA MET A 227 -6.84 5.30 -4.59
C MET A 227 -7.58 6.19 -3.58
N PRO A 228 -6.93 7.05 -2.79
CA PRO A 228 -7.61 7.96 -1.87
C PRO A 228 -8.63 8.88 -2.54
N SER A 229 -8.37 9.29 -3.78
CA SER A 229 -9.31 10.14 -4.53
C SER A 229 -10.52 9.34 -5.00
N LEU A 230 -10.31 8.12 -5.51
CA LEU A 230 -11.42 7.23 -5.86
C LEU A 230 -12.30 6.93 -4.64
N LEU A 231 -11.68 6.62 -3.49
CA LEU A 231 -12.41 6.42 -2.24
C LEU A 231 -13.25 7.65 -1.88
N GLY A 232 -12.70 8.86 -2.02
CA GLY A 232 -13.44 10.11 -1.76
C GLY A 232 -14.61 10.32 -2.71
N ILE A 233 -14.45 10.00 -3.99
CA ILE A 233 -15.51 10.06 -5.00
C ILE A 233 -16.64 9.07 -4.67
N ARG A 234 -16.29 7.83 -4.28
CA ARG A 234 -17.26 6.78 -3.96
C ARG A 234 -17.91 6.96 -2.57
N GLN A 235 -17.19 7.52 -1.59
CA GLN A 235 -17.70 7.68 -0.23
C GLN A 235 -18.78 8.75 -0.13
N PHE A 236 -18.56 9.91 -0.76
CA PHE A 236 -19.42 11.07 -0.63
C PHE A 236 -19.93 11.53 -1.99
N ALA A 237 -21.24 11.66 -2.12
CA ALA A 237 -21.83 12.32 -3.27
C ALA A 237 -21.31 13.77 -3.34
N SER A 238 -20.89 14.25 -4.51
CA SER A 238 -20.42 15.60 -4.71
C SER A 238 -20.90 16.15 -6.04
N LYS A 239 -21.37 17.40 -6.05
CA LYS A 239 -21.82 18.06 -7.29
C LYS A 239 -20.66 18.53 -8.16
N LYS A 240 -19.49 18.78 -7.53
CA LYS A 240 -18.27 19.19 -8.21
C LYS A 240 -17.06 18.64 -7.46
N HIS A 241 -16.08 18.15 -8.22
CA HIS A 241 -14.80 17.70 -7.69
C HIS A 241 -13.68 18.65 -8.10
N VAL A 242 -12.76 18.94 -7.18
CA VAL A 242 -11.59 19.78 -7.42
C VAL A 242 -10.35 19.03 -6.97
N PHE A 243 -9.45 18.74 -7.91
CA PHE A 243 -8.22 18.02 -7.60
C PHE A 243 -7.07 19.00 -7.41
N VAL A 244 -6.52 19.00 -6.22
CA VAL A 244 -5.35 19.81 -5.84
C VAL A 244 -4.12 18.96 -6.08
N ASN A 245 -3.39 19.23 -7.15
CA ASN A 245 -2.33 18.38 -7.67
C ASN A 245 -1.09 19.17 -8.10
N SER A 246 0.04 18.45 -8.25
CA SER A 246 1.19 19.01 -8.97
C SER A 246 1.05 18.73 -10.47
N LYS A 247 1.80 19.49 -11.28
CA LYS A 247 1.82 19.29 -12.73
C LYS A 247 2.29 17.89 -13.17
N GLU A 248 3.00 17.18 -12.29
CA GLU A 248 3.51 15.83 -12.55
C GLU A 248 2.43 14.75 -12.46
N TYR A 249 1.35 15.03 -11.73
CA TYR A 249 0.27 14.07 -11.46
C TYR A 249 -1.09 14.66 -11.89
N PRO A 250 -1.42 14.65 -13.20
CA PRO A 250 -2.72 15.11 -13.68
C PRO A 250 -3.84 14.17 -13.21
N ALA A 251 -5.01 14.75 -12.92
CA ALA A 251 -6.16 14.01 -12.40
C ALA A 251 -7.07 13.41 -13.49
N SER A 252 -6.70 13.49 -14.77
CA SER A 252 -7.51 12.94 -15.88
C SER A 252 -7.86 11.46 -15.74
N CYS A 253 -7.04 10.68 -15.02
CA CYS A 253 -7.30 9.25 -14.78
C CYS A 253 -8.53 8.97 -13.89
N VAL A 254 -9.07 9.97 -13.19
CA VAL A 254 -10.28 9.81 -12.37
C VAL A 254 -11.56 10.27 -13.07
N GLU A 255 -11.47 10.86 -14.25
CA GLU A 255 -12.61 11.41 -15.00
C GLU A 255 -13.73 10.39 -15.23
N SER A 256 -13.35 9.14 -15.58
CA SER A 256 -14.30 8.05 -15.81
C SER A 256 -15.12 7.65 -14.56
N PHE A 257 -14.70 8.06 -13.36
CA PHE A 257 -15.37 7.72 -12.11
C PHE A 257 -16.31 8.83 -11.59
N LEU A 258 -16.41 9.95 -12.31
CA LEU A 258 -17.16 11.12 -11.87
C LEU A 258 -18.62 11.14 -12.34
N ASP A 259 -19.06 10.12 -13.06
CA ASP A 259 -20.43 9.98 -13.59
C ASP A 259 -20.94 11.23 -14.32
N GLY A 260 -20.03 11.91 -15.04
CA GLY A 260 -20.31 13.16 -15.76
C GLY A 260 -20.36 14.43 -14.89
N ASN A 261 -20.08 14.32 -13.57
CA ASN A 261 -19.96 15.50 -12.72
C ASN A 261 -18.74 16.35 -13.13
N PRO A 262 -18.85 17.68 -13.10
CA PRO A 262 -17.74 18.56 -13.46
C PRO A 262 -16.57 18.41 -12.48
N PHE A 263 -15.36 18.48 -13.01
CA PHE A 263 -14.16 18.55 -12.19
C PHE A 263 -13.20 19.63 -12.69
N GLU A 264 -12.35 20.08 -11.80
CA GLU A 264 -11.29 21.04 -12.08
C GLU A 264 -9.99 20.61 -11.42
N GLU A 265 -8.85 21.05 -11.98
CA GLU A 265 -7.54 20.83 -11.42
C GLU A 265 -6.95 22.14 -10.91
N LEU A 266 -6.44 22.14 -9.67
CA LEU A 266 -5.69 23.24 -9.08
C LEU A 266 -4.21 22.84 -9.01
N ALA A 267 -3.42 23.35 -9.95
CA ALA A 267 -1.98 23.12 -9.96
C ALA A 267 -1.31 23.90 -8.82
N VAL A 268 -0.66 23.18 -7.89
CA VAL A 268 0.02 23.75 -6.73
C VAL A 268 1.48 23.31 -6.66
N SER A 269 2.29 24.01 -5.86
CA SER A 269 3.60 23.49 -5.44
C SER A 269 3.39 22.44 -4.36
N PRO A 270 3.77 21.16 -4.60
CA PRO A 270 3.53 20.07 -3.64
C PRO A 270 4.37 20.19 -2.36
N TRP A 271 5.34 21.09 -2.32
CA TRP A 271 6.27 21.35 -1.22
C TRP A 271 6.01 22.66 -0.49
N ASP A 272 4.99 23.43 -0.90
CA ASP A 272 4.62 24.71 -0.31
C ASP A 272 3.18 24.68 0.23
N ALA A 273 3.03 24.58 1.55
CA ALA A 273 1.74 24.56 2.21
C ALA A 273 0.91 25.83 1.98
N ARG A 274 1.59 27.00 1.85
CA ARG A 274 0.91 28.27 1.55
C ARG A 274 0.31 28.27 0.15
N SER A 275 1.05 27.78 -0.84
CA SER A 275 0.54 27.63 -2.21
C SER A 275 -0.74 26.81 -2.25
N VAL A 276 -0.78 25.71 -1.49
CA VAL A 276 -1.97 24.84 -1.39
C VAL A 276 -3.14 25.55 -0.70
N HIS A 277 -2.88 26.16 0.46
CA HIS A 277 -3.88 26.93 1.20
C HIS A 277 -4.50 28.02 0.34
N ASP A 278 -3.66 28.92 -0.20
CA ASP A 278 -4.12 30.09 -0.94
C ASP A 278 -4.89 29.71 -2.20
N SER A 279 -4.46 28.62 -2.88
CA SER A 279 -5.16 28.10 -4.05
C SER A 279 -6.56 27.59 -3.71
N ILE A 280 -6.71 26.83 -2.63
CA ILE A 280 -8.03 26.34 -2.17
C ILE A 280 -8.92 27.51 -1.75
N ILE A 281 -8.40 28.47 -0.94
CA ILE A 281 -9.14 29.63 -0.50
C ILE A 281 -9.59 30.48 -1.69
N HIS A 282 -8.67 30.76 -2.63
CA HIS A 282 -8.99 31.56 -3.82
C HIS A 282 -10.08 30.90 -4.67
N HIS A 283 -10.00 29.59 -4.86
CA HIS A 283 -10.98 28.82 -5.60
C HIS A 283 -12.35 28.76 -4.90
N ALA A 284 -12.37 28.67 -3.58
CA ALA A 284 -13.59 28.64 -2.80
C ALA A 284 -14.27 30.00 -2.63
N LYS A 285 -13.53 31.11 -2.76
CA LYS A 285 -14.01 32.48 -2.53
C LYS A 285 -15.27 32.87 -3.34
N PRO A 286 -15.44 32.46 -4.61
CA PRO A 286 -16.63 32.79 -5.39
C PRO A 286 -17.85 31.91 -5.08
N LEU A 287 -17.68 30.85 -4.24
CA LEU A 287 -18.78 29.94 -3.90
C LEU A 287 -19.79 30.63 -2.98
N PRO A 288 -21.09 30.27 -3.05
CA PRO A 288 -22.11 30.75 -2.12
C PRO A 288 -21.74 30.45 -0.65
N ALA A 289 -22.08 31.34 0.27
CA ALA A 289 -21.72 31.20 1.69
C ALA A 289 -22.25 29.92 2.38
N ASN A 290 -23.32 29.32 1.85
CA ASN A 290 -23.91 28.08 2.35
C ASN A 290 -23.42 26.82 1.63
N THR A 291 -22.38 26.92 0.80
CA THR A 291 -21.80 25.79 0.09
C THR A 291 -21.20 24.78 1.08
N ARG A 292 -21.63 23.53 1.03
CA ARG A 292 -21.03 22.44 1.81
C ARG A 292 -19.74 21.96 1.12
N ILE A 293 -18.62 22.23 1.75
CA ILE A 293 -17.30 21.89 1.21
C ILE A 293 -16.71 20.73 1.99
N GLY A 294 -16.30 19.67 1.27
CA GLY A 294 -15.48 18.58 1.79
C GLY A 294 -14.03 18.73 1.34
N ILE A 295 -13.07 18.35 2.19
CA ILE A 295 -11.65 18.31 1.81
C ILE A 295 -11.06 16.94 2.16
N ASN A 296 -10.77 16.15 1.13
CA ASN A 296 -10.07 14.87 1.24
C ASN A 296 -8.56 15.12 1.40
N LEU A 297 -8.07 14.88 2.60
CA LEU A 297 -6.68 15.12 2.99
C LEU A 297 -5.73 13.93 2.70
N THR A 298 -6.23 12.82 2.16
CA THR A 298 -5.48 11.56 2.14
C THR A 298 -4.39 11.51 1.07
N GLY A 299 -4.53 12.24 -0.01
CA GLY A 299 -3.56 12.27 -1.12
C GLY A 299 -2.46 13.31 -0.93
N GLY A 300 -1.54 13.33 -1.88
CA GLY A 300 -0.49 14.35 -1.95
C GLY A 300 0.62 14.23 -0.91
N THR A 301 1.40 15.30 -0.77
CA THR A 301 2.51 15.37 0.18
C THR A 301 2.04 15.82 1.56
N LYS A 302 2.89 15.66 2.59
CA LYS A 302 2.64 16.20 3.94
C LYS A 302 2.43 17.72 3.94
N MET A 303 3.08 18.43 3.02
CA MET A 303 2.92 19.88 2.85
C MET A 303 1.55 20.22 2.27
N MET A 304 1.11 19.47 1.27
CA MET A 304 -0.24 19.63 0.71
C MET A 304 -1.30 19.37 1.78
N PHE A 305 -1.13 18.32 2.58
CA PHE A 305 -2.00 18.04 3.72
C PHE A 305 -2.11 19.23 4.68
N THR A 306 -0.96 19.79 5.09
CA THR A 306 -0.91 20.93 6.05
C THR A 306 -1.64 22.14 5.49
N GLY A 307 -1.41 22.49 4.23
CA GLY A 307 -2.06 23.62 3.55
C GLY A 307 -3.57 23.42 3.42
N ALA A 308 -3.99 22.22 3.01
CA ALA A 308 -5.40 21.90 2.82
C ALA A 308 -6.18 21.84 4.16
N LEU A 309 -5.57 21.30 5.22
CA LEU A 309 -6.20 21.31 6.56
C LEU A 309 -6.41 22.75 7.06
N SER A 310 -5.43 23.62 6.85
CA SER A 310 -5.58 25.03 7.21
C SER A 310 -6.67 25.72 6.39
N ALA A 311 -6.72 25.48 5.07
CA ALA A 311 -7.78 25.98 4.23
C ALA A 311 -9.16 25.47 4.66
N ALA A 312 -9.27 24.19 5.05
CA ALA A 312 -10.51 23.61 5.55
C ALA A 312 -11.05 24.41 6.74
N ARG A 313 -10.20 24.73 7.69
CA ARG A 313 -10.59 25.50 8.87
C ARG A 313 -10.98 26.93 8.57
N ALA A 314 -10.23 27.61 7.71
CA ALA A 314 -10.55 28.97 7.29
C ALA A 314 -11.89 29.07 6.54
N LEU A 315 -12.29 27.99 5.84
CA LEU A 315 -13.54 27.91 5.08
C LEU A 315 -14.71 27.33 5.90
N GLY A 316 -14.47 26.80 7.10
CA GLY A 316 -15.47 25.98 7.80
C GLY A 316 -15.85 24.70 7.03
N ALA A 317 -14.94 24.21 6.18
CA ALA A 317 -15.12 23.01 5.40
C ALA A 317 -14.92 21.76 6.27
N VAL A 318 -15.38 20.60 5.80
CA VAL A 318 -15.28 19.31 6.49
C VAL A 318 -14.02 18.57 6.01
N PRO A 319 -12.93 18.54 6.79
CA PRO A 319 -11.75 17.79 6.45
C PRO A 319 -11.91 16.31 6.84
N PHE A 320 -11.56 15.40 5.93
CA PHE A 320 -11.62 13.97 6.18
C PHE A 320 -10.39 13.24 5.61
N TYR A 321 -10.10 12.08 6.21
CA TYR A 321 -8.93 11.27 5.89
C TYR A 321 -9.30 9.79 5.80
N PHE A 322 -8.84 9.09 4.74
CA PHE A 322 -9.02 7.65 4.55
C PHE A 322 -7.88 6.86 5.19
N ASP A 323 -8.20 6.09 6.22
CA ASP A 323 -7.33 5.06 6.76
C ASP A 323 -7.67 3.72 6.06
N SER A 324 -6.95 3.43 4.99
CA SER A 324 -7.16 2.23 4.20
C SER A 324 -6.80 0.94 4.94
N ARG A 325 -5.96 1.00 5.98
CA ARG A 325 -5.62 -0.20 6.77
C ARG A 325 -6.75 -0.64 7.67
N ASN A 326 -7.39 0.33 8.35
CA ASN A 326 -8.52 0.07 9.23
C ASN A 326 -9.86 0.19 8.50
N HIS A 327 -9.82 0.50 7.20
CA HIS A 327 -11.00 0.71 6.34
C HIS A 327 -12.00 1.71 6.93
N ARG A 328 -11.46 2.84 7.42
CA ARG A 328 -12.22 3.93 8.03
C ARG A 328 -11.93 5.26 7.32
N VAL A 329 -12.98 6.05 7.16
CA VAL A 329 -12.83 7.48 6.91
C VAL A 329 -13.00 8.23 8.23
N THR A 330 -12.00 9.04 8.59
CA THR A 330 -11.99 9.83 9.82
C THR A 330 -12.27 11.28 9.48
N PHE A 331 -13.28 11.86 10.10
CA PHE A 331 -13.53 13.29 10.06
C PHE A 331 -12.65 13.98 11.09
N VAL A 332 -11.72 14.79 10.59
CA VAL A 332 -10.56 15.23 11.38
C VAL A 332 -10.93 16.07 12.60
N ASP A 333 -11.93 16.95 12.46
CA ASP A 333 -12.28 17.88 13.54
C ASP A 333 -13.28 17.29 14.55
N SER A 334 -14.11 16.33 14.16
CA SER A 334 -15.09 15.68 15.04
C SER A 334 -14.62 14.35 15.63
N HIS A 335 -13.51 13.78 15.12
CA HIS A 335 -13.03 12.43 15.42
C HIS A 335 -14.04 11.31 15.12
N PHE A 336 -15.14 11.65 14.46
CA PHE A 336 -16.11 10.67 13.99
C PHE A 336 -15.50 9.80 12.88
N GLN A 337 -15.82 8.52 12.86
CA GLN A 337 -15.35 7.58 11.85
C GLN A 337 -16.52 6.85 11.20
N GLU A 338 -16.39 6.65 9.89
CA GLU A 338 -17.29 5.82 9.10
C GLU A 338 -16.53 4.69 8.44
N VAL A 339 -17.22 3.61 8.12
CA VAL A 339 -16.65 2.54 7.29
C VAL A 339 -16.48 3.03 5.86
N ILE A 340 -15.33 2.76 5.26
CA ILE A 340 -15.10 3.04 3.83
C ILE A 340 -16.06 2.19 2.99
N ARG A 341 -16.71 2.80 2.03
CA ARG A 341 -17.55 2.08 1.05
C ARG A 341 -16.67 1.17 0.20
N PRO A 342 -17.06 -0.09 0.03
CA PRO A 342 -16.27 -1.02 -0.77
C PRO A 342 -16.22 -0.61 -2.25
N ILE A 343 -15.14 -0.99 -2.91
CA ILE A 343 -14.96 -0.90 -4.36
C ILE A 343 -15.21 -2.29 -4.92
N ASP A 344 -16.43 -2.54 -5.39
CA ASP A 344 -16.89 -3.87 -5.78
C ASP A 344 -16.46 -4.28 -7.20
N SER A 345 -15.73 -3.43 -7.93
CA SER A 345 -15.28 -3.67 -9.30
C SER A 345 -13.76 -3.77 -9.40
N ILE A 346 -13.27 -4.86 -9.95
CA ILE A 346 -11.85 -5.03 -10.34
C ILE A 346 -11.46 -3.97 -11.37
N GLU A 347 -12.36 -3.63 -12.29
CA GLU A 347 -12.11 -2.67 -13.36
C GLU A 347 -11.74 -1.30 -12.80
N ASP A 348 -12.39 -0.85 -11.71
CA ASP A 348 -12.08 0.41 -11.05
C ASP A 348 -10.61 0.48 -10.60
N PHE A 349 -10.08 -0.61 -10.01
CA PHE A 349 -8.67 -0.68 -9.63
C PHE A 349 -7.73 -0.64 -10.84
N LEU A 350 -8.07 -1.39 -11.89
CA LEU A 350 -7.22 -1.55 -13.06
C LEU A 350 -7.19 -0.27 -13.92
N ILE A 351 -8.32 0.41 -14.11
CA ILE A 351 -8.41 1.67 -14.86
C ILE A 351 -7.70 2.78 -14.10
N LEU A 352 -7.97 2.91 -12.81
CA LEU A 352 -7.37 3.96 -11.98
C LEU A 352 -5.84 3.95 -12.03
N ASN A 353 -5.24 2.76 -11.90
CA ASN A 353 -3.79 2.59 -11.83
C ASN A 353 -3.16 2.30 -13.21
N GLY A 354 -3.94 1.85 -14.15
CA GLY A 354 -3.49 1.45 -15.50
C GLY A 354 -3.16 2.62 -16.43
N ASN A 355 -3.45 3.85 -16.04
CA ASN A 355 -3.09 5.06 -16.79
C ASN A 355 -3.50 5.03 -18.27
N GLY A 356 -4.78 4.79 -18.55
CA GLY A 356 -5.34 4.74 -19.91
C GLY A 356 -5.26 3.37 -20.58
N LEU A 357 -4.91 2.31 -19.85
CA LEU A 357 -5.04 0.96 -20.36
C LEU A 357 -6.52 0.57 -20.45
N LYS A 358 -6.89 -0.07 -21.57
CA LYS A 358 -8.21 -0.70 -21.71
C LYS A 358 -8.18 -2.10 -21.11
N VAL A 359 -9.17 -2.40 -20.28
CA VAL A 359 -9.41 -3.75 -19.77
C VAL A 359 -10.22 -4.50 -20.82
N SER A 360 -9.69 -5.60 -21.33
CA SER A 360 -10.43 -6.51 -22.21
C SER A 360 -10.53 -7.87 -21.56
N GLU A 361 -11.74 -8.40 -21.52
CA GLU A 361 -11.98 -9.76 -21.10
C GLU A 361 -12.14 -10.66 -22.33
N LYS A 362 -11.31 -11.71 -22.38
CA LYS A 362 -11.77 -12.98 -22.92
C LYS A 362 -11.96 -13.89 -21.71
N GLY A 363 -13.07 -13.66 -21.03
CA GLY A 363 -13.49 -14.54 -19.94
C GLY A 363 -13.62 -15.97 -20.41
N LEU A 364 -13.57 -16.91 -19.48
CA LEU A 364 -14.15 -18.22 -19.73
C LEU A 364 -15.59 -18.04 -20.23
N PRO A 365 -16.11 -18.97 -21.09
CA PRO A 365 -17.54 -19.06 -21.30
C PRO A 365 -18.22 -19.01 -19.93
N THR A 366 -19.26 -18.23 -19.80
CA THR A 366 -20.01 -17.94 -18.55
C THR A 366 -20.38 -19.23 -17.79
N GLU A 367 -20.37 -20.36 -18.49
CA GLU A 367 -20.44 -21.71 -17.91
C GLU A 367 -19.35 -22.57 -18.56
N MET A 368 -18.40 -23.03 -17.74
CA MET A 368 -17.46 -24.05 -18.19
C MET A 368 -18.23 -25.33 -18.48
N PRO A 369 -18.12 -25.91 -19.71
CA PRO A 369 -18.78 -27.18 -20.04
C PRO A 369 -18.46 -28.24 -18.99
N ALA A 370 -19.45 -29.02 -18.59
CA ALA A 370 -19.33 -30.02 -17.53
C ALA A 370 -18.13 -30.96 -17.72
N ASP A 371 -17.92 -31.39 -19.00
CA ASP A 371 -16.81 -32.28 -19.34
C ASP A 371 -15.45 -31.59 -19.18
N ARG A 372 -15.34 -30.29 -19.52
CA ARG A 372 -14.10 -29.53 -19.36
C ARG A 372 -13.79 -29.34 -17.87
N ARG A 373 -14.79 -29.03 -17.04
CA ARG A 373 -14.64 -28.95 -15.57
C ARG A 373 -14.18 -30.29 -15.00
N ARG A 374 -14.80 -31.38 -15.44
CA ARG A 374 -14.43 -32.72 -15.02
C ARG A 374 -12.99 -33.07 -15.41
N LEU A 375 -12.56 -32.69 -16.62
CA LEU A 375 -11.18 -32.87 -17.07
C LEU A 375 -10.21 -32.05 -16.21
N THR A 376 -10.52 -30.79 -15.92
CA THR A 376 -9.75 -29.92 -15.04
C THR A 376 -9.57 -30.53 -13.64
N ASP A 377 -10.64 -31.04 -13.03
CA ASP A 377 -10.59 -31.71 -11.72
C ASP A 377 -9.74 -33.00 -11.77
N MET A 378 -9.82 -33.76 -12.86
CA MET A 378 -9.00 -34.97 -13.03
C MET A 378 -7.53 -34.62 -13.20
N LEU A 379 -7.21 -33.56 -13.94
CA LEU A 379 -5.85 -33.05 -14.10
C LEU A 379 -5.27 -32.64 -12.74
N TRP A 380 -6.04 -31.93 -11.91
CA TRP A 380 -5.64 -31.55 -10.57
C TRP A 380 -5.34 -32.78 -9.68
N ARG A 381 -6.27 -33.72 -9.61
CA ARG A 381 -6.09 -34.95 -8.80
C ARG A 381 -4.88 -35.78 -9.21
N ASN A 382 -4.46 -35.67 -10.44
CA ASN A 382 -3.36 -36.45 -11.03
C ASN A 382 -2.19 -35.58 -11.53
N HIS A 383 -2.07 -34.31 -11.06
CA HIS A 383 -1.09 -33.35 -11.57
C HIS A 383 0.37 -33.85 -11.53
N THR A 384 0.73 -34.64 -10.53
CA THR A 384 2.07 -35.25 -10.45
C THR A 384 2.34 -36.25 -11.58
N LYS A 385 1.30 -36.90 -12.08
CA LYS A 385 1.40 -37.92 -13.14
C LYS A 385 1.45 -37.34 -14.55
N ILE A 386 1.06 -36.06 -14.71
CA ILE A 386 1.12 -35.34 -15.99
C ILE A 386 2.39 -34.48 -16.15
N ALA A 387 3.28 -34.45 -15.17
CA ALA A 387 4.51 -33.65 -15.24
C ALA A 387 5.36 -33.97 -16.49
N ARG A 388 5.38 -35.23 -16.94
CA ARG A 388 6.04 -35.64 -18.19
C ARG A 388 5.36 -35.09 -19.45
N CYS A 389 4.07 -34.80 -19.38
CA CYS A 389 3.30 -34.20 -20.48
C CYS A 389 3.86 -32.84 -20.85
N TYR A 390 4.21 -32.01 -19.89
CA TYR A 390 4.76 -30.67 -20.11
C TYR A 390 6.05 -30.66 -20.90
N ARG A 391 6.93 -31.66 -20.67
CA ARG A 391 8.17 -31.79 -21.45
C ARG A 391 7.86 -32.11 -22.91
N LYS A 392 7.01 -33.10 -23.16
CA LYS A 392 6.60 -33.46 -24.51
C LYS A 392 5.86 -32.36 -25.25
N LEU A 393 5.03 -31.60 -24.53
CA LEU A 393 4.28 -30.48 -25.12
C LEU A 393 5.23 -29.35 -25.54
N ARG A 394 6.30 -29.11 -24.80
CA ARG A 394 7.34 -28.15 -25.15
C ARG A 394 8.07 -28.56 -26.44
N GLU A 395 8.46 -29.82 -26.54
CA GLU A 395 9.07 -30.38 -27.76
C GLU A 395 8.14 -30.28 -28.97
N PHE A 396 6.82 -30.40 -28.78
CA PHE A 396 5.83 -30.20 -29.83
C PHE A 396 5.73 -28.72 -30.27
N ASN A 397 5.73 -27.79 -29.35
CA ASN A 397 5.71 -26.34 -29.65
C ASN A 397 6.95 -25.88 -30.42
N ASP A 398 8.09 -26.54 -30.22
CA ASP A 398 9.33 -26.31 -31.00
C ASP A 398 9.29 -26.87 -32.44
N GLY A 399 8.15 -27.40 -32.88
CA GLY A 399 7.82 -27.51 -34.31
C GLY A 399 8.04 -28.87 -35.00
N CYS A 400 8.23 -29.98 -34.27
CA CYS A 400 8.80 -31.15 -34.94
C CYS A 400 8.01 -32.46 -34.97
N LYS A 401 7.05 -32.72 -34.09
CA LYS A 401 6.40 -34.06 -34.09
C LYS A 401 4.95 -33.98 -33.59
N PRO A 402 4.04 -34.88 -34.07
CA PRO A 402 2.74 -35.03 -33.46
C PRO A 402 2.89 -35.32 -31.96
N PHE A 403 2.12 -34.59 -31.13
CA PHE A 403 2.14 -34.81 -29.71
C PHE A 403 1.19 -35.96 -29.36
N VAL A 404 1.72 -36.94 -28.64
CA VAL A 404 0.91 -38.00 -28.02
C VAL A 404 1.47 -38.22 -26.61
N PHE A 405 0.59 -38.14 -25.65
CA PHE A 405 0.87 -38.49 -24.25
C PHE A 405 -0.15 -39.48 -23.76
N GLU A 406 0.31 -40.59 -23.22
CA GLU A 406 -0.53 -41.64 -22.67
C GLU A 406 0.05 -42.13 -21.34
N ASN A 407 -0.84 -42.30 -20.39
CA ASN A 407 -0.59 -42.99 -19.13
C ASN A 407 -1.86 -43.73 -18.66
N GLU A 408 -1.84 -44.33 -17.47
CA GLU A 408 -2.99 -45.06 -16.90
C GLU A 408 -4.27 -44.22 -16.69
N HIS A 409 -4.17 -42.89 -16.71
CA HIS A 409 -5.28 -41.96 -16.43
C HIS A 409 -5.70 -41.14 -17.62
N PHE A 410 -4.77 -40.84 -18.54
CA PHE A 410 -4.99 -39.89 -19.62
C PHE A 410 -4.39 -40.36 -20.94
N TYR A 411 -5.11 -40.05 -22.00
CA TYR A 411 -4.61 -40.03 -23.36
C TYR A 411 -4.84 -38.65 -23.96
N PHE A 412 -3.75 -37.98 -24.36
CA PHE A 412 -3.81 -36.71 -25.07
C PHE A 412 -3.14 -36.83 -26.43
N SER A 413 -3.77 -36.34 -27.46
CA SER A 413 -3.16 -36.26 -28.79
C SER A 413 -3.43 -34.90 -29.44
N LEU A 414 -2.41 -34.37 -30.11
CA LEU A 414 -2.45 -33.15 -30.91
C LEU A 414 -1.97 -33.50 -32.30
N GLY A 415 -2.85 -33.37 -33.31
CA GLY A 415 -2.55 -33.62 -34.71
C GLY A 415 -2.21 -32.35 -35.47
N LYS A 416 -1.48 -32.47 -36.57
CA LYS A 416 -1.21 -31.33 -37.48
C LYS A 416 -2.46 -30.87 -38.24
N ASP A 417 -3.51 -31.65 -38.24
CA ASP A 417 -4.78 -31.48 -38.95
C ASP A 417 -5.87 -30.76 -38.14
N VAL A 418 -5.46 -29.95 -37.13
CA VAL A 418 -6.33 -29.06 -36.35
C VAL A 418 -7.16 -29.74 -35.25
N SER A 419 -7.10 -31.06 -35.11
CA SER A 419 -7.86 -31.77 -34.06
C SER A 419 -6.99 -32.09 -32.82
N ALA A 420 -7.59 -32.02 -31.66
CA ALA A 420 -6.99 -32.50 -30.42
C ALA A 420 -7.98 -33.40 -29.68
N THR A 421 -7.47 -34.47 -29.06
CA THR A 421 -8.27 -35.41 -28.31
C THR A 421 -7.74 -35.52 -26.88
N ALA A 422 -8.66 -35.51 -25.90
CA ALA A 422 -8.38 -35.82 -24.51
C ALA A 422 -9.30 -36.94 -24.04
N ARG A 423 -8.72 -38.04 -23.54
CA ARG A 423 -9.45 -39.18 -22.99
C ARG A 423 -8.96 -39.48 -21.58
N GLY A 424 -9.88 -39.85 -20.69
CA GLY A 424 -9.56 -40.29 -19.34
C GLY A 424 -10.78 -40.28 -18.42
N GLY A 425 -10.85 -41.21 -17.48
CA GLY A 425 -11.92 -41.27 -16.48
C GLY A 425 -13.35 -41.35 -17.06
N GLY A 426 -13.53 -41.95 -18.24
CA GLY A 426 -14.80 -42.03 -18.95
C GLY A 426 -15.15 -40.76 -19.75
N LEU A 427 -14.21 -39.81 -19.90
CA LEU A 427 -14.32 -38.69 -20.82
C LEU A 427 -13.67 -39.02 -22.16
N ASP A 428 -14.29 -38.55 -23.23
CA ASP A 428 -13.72 -38.53 -24.58
C ASP A 428 -14.07 -37.18 -25.19
N MET A 429 -13.10 -36.25 -25.17
CA MET A 429 -13.28 -34.86 -25.59
C MET A 429 -12.48 -34.60 -26.86
N HIS A 430 -13.13 -33.96 -27.84
CA HIS A 430 -12.51 -33.48 -29.05
C HIS A 430 -12.49 -31.96 -29.06
N PHE A 431 -11.30 -31.38 -29.27
CA PHE A 431 -11.11 -29.94 -29.41
C PHE A 431 -10.99 -29.63 -30.90
N GLN A 432 -11.77 -28.67 -31.39
CA GLN A 432 -11.75 -28.26 -32.79
C GLN A 432 -10.49 -27.44 -33.15
N ASN A 433 -9.80 -26.91 -32.13
CA ASN A 433 -8.63 -26.07 -32.29
C ASN A 433 -7.52 -26.57 -31.37
N TRP A 434 -6.48 -27.19 -31.95
CA TRP A 434 -5.35 -27.69 -31.16
C TRP A 434 -4.52 -26.60 -30.42
N PRO A 435 -4.33 -25.37 -30.94
CA PRO A 435 -3.67 -24.31 -30.16
C PRO A 435 -4.39 -24.02 -28.85
N ASP A 436 -5.71 -24.00 -28.82
CA ASP A 436 -6.48 -23.77 -27.59
C ASP A 436 -6.30 -24.94 -26.61
N PHE A 437 -6.29 -26.18 -27.10
CA PHE A 437 -6.00 -27.33 -26.23
C PHE A 437 -4.56 -27.34 -25.76
N ALA A 438 -3.60 -26.98 -26.58
CA ALA A 438 -2.20 -26.87 -26.20
C ALA A 438 -2.02 -25.79 -25.09
N LYS A 439 -2.67 -24.62 -25.26
CA LYS A 439 -2.69 -23.56 -24.26
C LYS A 439 -3.34 -24.06 -22.95
N TYR A 440 -4.50 -24.70 -23.05
CA TYR A 440 -5.18 -25.30 -21.90
C TYR A 440 -4.29 -26.30 -21.18
N LEU A 441 -3.69 -27.24 -21.90
CA LEU A 441 -2.85 -28.28 -21.31
C LEU A 441 -1.53 -27.75 -20.75
N SER A 442 -0.97 -26.68 -21.30
CA SER A 442 0.29 -26.07 -20.83
C SER A 442 0.18 -25.29 -19.53
N GLY A 443 -1.03 -24.91 -19.11
CA GLY A 443 -1.25 -24.14 -17.88
C GLY A 443 -2.68 -23.69 -17.66
N GLY A 444 -3.42 -23.42 -18.73
CA GLY A 444 -4.77 -22.87 -18.65
C GLY A 444 -5.75 -23.73 -17.84
N TRP A 445 -5.59 -25.06 -17.82
CA TRP A 445 -6.38 -25.93 -16.96
C TRP A 445 -6.19 -25.62 -15.47
N PHE A 446 -4.99 -25.20 -15.06
CA PHE A 446 -4.73 -24.86 -13.67
C PHE A 446 -5.27 -23.48 -13.31
N GLU A 447 -5.22 -22.52 -14.24
CA GLU A 447 -5.90 -21.23 -14.10
C GLU A 447 -7.42 -21.42 -13.91
N GLU A 448 -8.04 -22.29 -14.73
CA GLU A 448 -9.45 -22.65 -14.61
C GLU A 448 -9.77 -23.36 -13.27
N TYR A 449 -8.89 -24.26 -12.84
CA TYR A 449 -9.03 -24.91 -11.53
C TYR A 449 -9.00 -23.88 -10.40
N VAL A 450 -7.98 -23.01 -10.37
CA VAL A 450 -7.83 -21.97 -9.36
C VAL A 450 -9.03 -21.02 -9.36
N TYR A 451 -9.46 -20.58 -10.53
CA TYR A 451 -10.66 -19.75 -10.66
C TYR A 451 -11.89 -20.44 -10.06
N SER A 452 -12.10 -21.73 -10.34
CA SER A 452 -13.25 -22.49 -9.82
C SER A 452 -13.24 -22.59 -8.28
N GLN A 453 -12.05 -22.63 -7.67
CA GLN A 453 -11.92 -22.64 -6.20
C GLN A 453 -12.31 -21.27 -5.61
N PHE A 454 -11.90 -20.17 -6.23
CA PHE A 454 -12.30 -18.82 -5.79
C PHE A 454 -13.79 -18.54 -6.03
N LYS A 455 -14.40 -19.11 -7.07
CA LYS A 455 -15.83 -18.95 -7.36
C LYS A 455 -16.74 -19.31 -6.19
N HIS A 456 -16.37 -20.36 -5.44
CA HIS A 456 -17.08 -20.74 -4.23
C HIS A 456 -17.13 -19.62 -3.17
N TYR A 457 -16.08 -18.79 -3.07
CA TYR A 457 -16.03 -17.66 -2.13
C TYR A 457 -16.75 -16.42 -2.65
N GLU A 458 -16.83 -16.25 -3.97
CA GLU A 458 -17.70 -15.26 -4.59
C GLU A 458 -19.18 -15.59 -4.32
N ASP A 459 -19.58 -16.86 -4.49
CA ASP A 459 -20.93 -17.32 -4.18
C ASP A 459 -21.29 -17.13 -2.70
N LYS A 460 -20.30 -17.17 -1.80
CA LYS A 460 -20.46 -16.85 -0.37
C LYS A 460 -20.42 -15.34 -0.06
N GLY A 461 -20.17 -14.49 -1.04
CA GLY A 461 -20.08 -13.04 -0.87
C GLY A 461 -18.81 -12.53 -0.16
N VAL A 462 -17.78 -13.37 -0.01
CA VAL A 462 -16.45 -12.98 0.49
C VAL A 462 -15.69 -12.22 -0.58
N ILE A 463 -15.78 -12.69 -1.82
CA ILE A 463 -15.28 -12.02 -3.02
C ILE A 463 -16.44 -11.21 -3.64
N LYS A 464 -16.15 -10.00 -4.10
CA LYS A 464 -17.13 -9.09 -4.70
C LYS A 464 -17.14 -9.15 -6.22
N ASP A 465 -15.99 -9.27 -6.83
CA ASP A 465 -15.80 -9.43 -8.28
C ASP A 465 -14.64 -10.41 -8.50
N LEU A 466 -14.81 -11.38 -9.39
CA LEU A 466 -13.83 -12.42 -9.69
C LEU A 466 -13.72 -12.58 -11.21
N ARG A 467 -12.51 -12.43 -11.75
CA ARG A 467 -12.25 -12.54 -13.19
C ARG A 467 -11.05 -13.44 -13.48
N ILE A 468 -11.05 -14.01 -14.67
CA ILE A 468 -9.97 -14.86 -15.19
C ILE A 468 -9.50 -14.35 -16.55
N ASN A 469 -8.20 -14.52 -16.86
CA ASN A 469 -7.58 -14.12 -18.11
C ASN A 469 -7.82 -12.65 -18.47
N VAL A 470 -7.69 -11.76 -17.47
CA VAL A 470 -7.86 -10.33 -17.69
C VAL A 470 -6.69 -9.78 -18.49
N LYS A 471 -7.00 -9.17 -19.62
CA LYS A 471 -6.01 -8.55 -20.52
C LYS A 471 -6.08 -7.05 -20.42
N LEU A 472 -4.93 -6.45 -20.25
CA LEU A 472 -4.73 -5.01 -20.22
C LEU A 472 -4.04 -4.60 -21.51
N GLN A 473 -4.66 -3.70 -22.26
CA GLN A 473 -4.22 -3.31 -23.60
C GLN A 473 -4.01 -1.80 -23.68
N LEU A 474 -3.01 -1.40 -24.47
CA LEU A 474 -2.82 0.00 -24.83
C LEU A 474 -4.00 0.49 -25.65
N ASP A 475 -4.48 1.69 -25.36
CA ASP A 475 -5.54 2.33 -26.14
C ASP A 475 -5.01 2.68 -27.54
N ARG A 476 -5.61 2.07 -28.57
CA ARG A 476 -5.18 2.27 -29.95
C ARG A 476 -5.52 3.64 -30.50
N GLU A 477 -6.52 4.31 -29.96
CA GLU A 477 -6.95 5.63 -30.44
C GLU A 477 -5.93 6.73 -30.07
N ASN A 478 -5.14 6.49 -29.02
CA ASN A 478 -4.13 7.43 -28.53
C ASN A 478 -2.68 7.02 -28.86
N ALA A 479 -2.45 5.92 -29.57
CA ALA A 479 -1.11 5.45 -29.93
C ALA A 479 -0.70 5.95 -31.34
N PRO A 480 0.45 6.59 -31.50
CA PRO A 480 0.95 6.99 -32.83
C PRO A 480 1.37 5.75 -33.62
N GLY A 481 0.63 5.44 -34.67
CA GLY A 481 0.92 4.38 -35.64
C GLY A 481 0.12 3.09 -35.44
N ALA A 482 -0.15 2.40 -36.55
CA ALA A 482 -0.93 1.16 -36.56
C ALA A 482 -0.12 0.02 -35.88
N LEU A 483 -0.35 -0.20 -34.58
CA LEU A 483 0.22 -1.32 -33.85
C LEU A 483 -0.38 -2.66 -34.33
N ARG A 484 0.44 -3.69 -34.46
CA ARG A 484 -0.03 -5.06 -34.68
C ARG A 484 -0.92 -5.50 -33.51
N PRO A 485 -1.95 -6.36 -33.73
CA PRO A 485 -2.84 -6.81 -32.66
C PRO A 485 -2.13 -7.32 -31.41
N ASP A 486 -1.05 -8.06 -31.58
CA ASP A 486 -0.29 -8.65 -30.47
C ASP A 486 0.60 -7.63 -29.73
N SER A 487 0.91 -6.47 -30.32
CA SER A 487 1.71 -5.43 -29.70
C SER A 487 0.91 -4.49 -28.77
N ALA A 488 -0.41 -4.58 -28.76
CA ALA A 488 -1.28 -3.80 -27.89
C ALA A 488 -1.45 -4.43 -26.49
N LEU A 489 -1.14 -5.72 -26.32
CA LEU A 489 -1.21 -6.40 -25.03
C LEU A 489 -0.09 -5.87 -24.13
N TYR A 490 -0.49 -5.26 -23.02
CA TYR A 490 0.43 -4.72 -22.02
C TYR A 490 0.70 -5.72 -20.90
N ASN A 491 -0.36 -6.31 -20.33
CA ASN A 491 -0.30 -7.37 -19.33
C ASN A 491 -1.47 -8.34 -19.46
N GLU A 492 -1.25 -9.59 -19.01
CA GLU A 492 -2.28 -10.59 -18.79
C GLU A 492 -2.21 -11.03 -17.33
N LEU A 493 -3.36 -11.03 -16.65
CA LEU A 493 -3.52 -11.44 -15.25
C LEU A 493 -4.31 -12.75 -15.24
N ASP A 494 -3.75 -13.81 -14.66
CA ASP A 494 -4.32 -15.15 -14.72
C ASP A 494 -5.68 -15.20 -14.00
N VAL A 495 -5.73 -14.86 -12.70
CA VAL A 495 -6.96 -14.71 -11.93
C VAL A 495 -6.85 -13.43 -11.09
N VAL A 496 -7.92 -12.67 -11.01
CA VAL A 496 -7.99 -11.41 -10.27
C VAL A 496 -9.30 -11.35 -9.51
N PHE A 497 -9.27 -10.85 -8.28
CA PHE A 497 -10.50 -10.61 -7.53
C PHE A 497 -10.37 -9.42 -6.57
N THR A 498 -11.51 -8.92 -6.08
CA THR A 498 -11.58 -7.95 -4.99
C THR A 498 -12.49 -8.43 -3.87
N ASP A 499 -12.14 -8.11 -2.63
CA ASP A 499 -13.00 -8.26 -1.45
C ASP A 499 -13.80 -6.97 -1.15
N GLY A 500 -13.68 -5.96 -2.02
CA GLY A 500 -14.23 -4.63 -1.87
C GLY A 500 -13.26 -3.62 -1.27
N TYR A 501 -12.11 -4.07 -0.76
CA TYR A 501 -11.10 -3.20 -0.12
C TYR A 501 -9.71 -3.37 -0.69
N SER A 502 -9.40 -4.53 -1.23
CA SER A 502 -8.09 -4.85 -1.78
C SER A 502 -8.24 -5.50 -3.15
N LEU A 503 -7.28 -5.24 -4.04
CA LEU A 503 -7.13 -5.97 -5.30
C LEU A 503 -6.20 -7.16 -5.09
N TYR A 504 -6.67 -8.36 -5.38
CA TYR A 504 -5.91 -9.59 -5.33
C TYR A 504 -5.54 -10.03 -6.74
N ILE A 505 -4.25 -10.17 -7.00
CA ILE A 505 -3.73 -10.71 -8.26
C ILE A 505 -3.15 -12.09 -7.98
N VAL A 506 -3.67 -13.09 -8.68
CA VAL A 506 -3.26 -14.49 -8.54
C VAL A 506 -2.48 -14.89 -9.79
N GLU A 507 -1.23 -15.28 -9.62
CA GLU A 507 -0.40 -15.86 -10.67
C GLU A 507 -0.45 -17.38 -10.54
N CYS A 508 -0.84 -18.09 -11.59
CA CYS A 508 -1.05 -19.54 -11.62
C CYS A 508 0.11 -20.26 -12.32
N LYS A 509 0.70 -21.24 -11.66
CA LYS A 509 1.81 -22.03 -12.21
C LYS A 509 1.55 -23.53 -12.13
N ALA A 510 1.30 -24.14 -13.28
CA ALA A 510 1.17 -25.60 -13.39
C ALA A 510 2.52 -26.35 -13.30
N GLY A 511 3.64 -25.63 -13.51
CA GLY A 511 5.02 -26.14 -13.42
C GLY A 511 5.79 -25.49 -12.26
N ASP A 512 7.13 -25.51 -12.38
CA ASP A 512 8.04 -24.94 -11.39
C ASP A 512 7.90 -23.42 -11.31
N VAL A 513 8.01 -22.90 -10.09
CA VAL A 513 8.02 -21.47 -9.79
C VAL A 513 9.44 -20.93 -9.82
N THR A 514 9.68 -19.83 -10.53
CA THR A 514 10.96 -19.13 -10.61
C THR A 514 10.97 -17.83 -9.83
N GLN A 515 12.16 -17.33 -9.47
CA GLN A 515 12.32 -16.03 -8.80
C GLN A 515 11.80 -14.86 -9.66
N GLU A 516 11.95 -14.97 -10.98
CA GLU A 516 11.48 -13.95 -11.94
C GLU A 516 9.94 -13.82 -11.90
N GLN A 517 9.22 -14.96 -11.86
CA GLN A 517 7.77 -14.96 -11.74
C GLN A 517 7.28 -14.33 -10.42
N VAL A 518 7.99 -14.59 -9.32
CA VAL A 518 7.70 -13.95 -8.02
C VAL A 518 7.86 -12.42 -8.12
N MET A 519 8.94 -11.95 -8.77
CA MET A 519 9.17 -10.51 -8.95
C MET A 519 8.17 -9.88 -9.91
N LYS A 520 7.81 -10.57 -10.99
CA LYS A 520 6.76 -10.13 -11.91
C LYS A 520 5.44 -9.90 -11.15
N LEU A 521 5.00 -10.89 -10.38
CA LEU A 521 3.77 -10.79 -9.59
C LEU A 521 3.83 -9.62 -8.60
N GLN A 522 4.95 -9.45 -7.86
CA GLN A 522 5.13 -8.33 -6.95
C GLN A 522 4.98 -6.98 -7.65
N ASN A 523 5.57 -6.84 -8.83
CA ASN A 523 5.47 -5.60 -9.62
C ASN A 523 4.04 -5.34 -10.09
N LEU A 524 3.32 -6.35 -10.58
CA LEU A 524 1.92 -6.25 -10.99
C LEU A 524 1.03 -5.82 -9.82
N VAL A 525 1.22 -6.43 -8.65
CA VAL A 525 0.48 -6.10 -7.42
C VAL A 525 0.70 -4.64 -7.03
N ARG A 526 1.95 -4.16 -7.04
CA ARG A 526 2.27 -2.77 -6.71
C ARG A 526 1.69 -1.79 -7.72
N PHE A 527 1.77 -2.14 -9.00
CA PHE A 527 1.33 -1.25 -10.08
C PHE A 527 -0.20 -1.11 -10.11
N TYR A 528 -0.95 -2.22 -10.08
CA TYR A 528 -2.41 -2.19 -10.21
C TYR A 528 -3.15 -2.05 -8.88
N GLY A 529 -2.63 -2.61 -7.81
CA GLY A 529 -3.28 -2.59 -6.50
C GLY A 529 -2.76 -1.48 -5.57
N GLY A 530 -1.66 -0.84 -5.90
CA GLY A 530 -1.05 0.18 -5.06
C GLY A 530 -0.71 -0.36 -3.66
N VAL A 531 -1.04 0.39 -2.62
CA VAL A 531 -0.82 0.00 -1.21
C VAL A 531 -1.75 -1.14 -0.79
N GLU A 532 -2.94 -1.21 -1.38
CA GLU A 532 -3.97 -2.22 -1.07
C GLU A 532 -3.89 -3.46 -1.97
N GLY A 533 -2.89 -3.54 -2.84
CA GLY A 533 -2.64 -4.72 -3.67
C GLY A 533 -2.17 -5.91 -2.84
N ARG A 534 -2.67 -7.10 -3.16
CA ARG A 534 -2.29 -8.37 -2.56
C ARG A 534 -1.97 -9.38 -3.65
N GLY A 535 -0.87 -10.10 -3.49
CA GLY A 535 -0.46 -11.11 -4.47
C GLY A 535 -0.60 -12.53 -3.92
N ILE A 536 -1.12 -13.41 -4.74
CA ILE A 536 -1.27 -14.82 -4.42
C ILE A 536 -0.53 -15.61 -5.50
N LEU A 537 0.39 -16.46 -5.10
CA LEU A 537 1.03 -17.40 -5.99
C LEU A 537 0.35 -18.77 -5.83
N ALA A 538 -0.38 -19.19 -6.86
CA ALA A 538 -1.00 -20.50 -6.95
C ALA A 538 -0.08 -21.44 -7.75
N SER A 539 0.27 -22.61 -7.21
CA SER A 539 1.20 -23.52 -7.88
C SER A 539 0.83 -24.99 -7.66
N CYS A 540 0.89 -25.80 -8.74
CA CYS A 540 0.70 -27.24 -8.64
C CYS A 540 1.75 -27.91 -7.77
N PHE A 541 2.97 -27.37 -7.72
CA PHE A 541 4.08 -27.94 -6.97
C PHE A 541 4.61 -26.94 -5.94
N PRO A 542 5.07 -27.40 -4.78
CA PRO A 542 5.78 -26.54 -3.84
C PRO A 542 7.01 -25.91 -4.50
N PRO A 543 7.36 -24.65 -4.17
CA PRO A 543 8.58 -24.02 -4.69
C PRO A 543 9.82 -24.90 -4.44
N GLY A 544 10.55 -25.22 -5.51
CA GLY A 544 11.62 -26.22 -5.49
C GLY A 544 12.87 -25.82 -4.71
N THR A 545 13.13 -24.51 -4.54
CA THR A 545 14.34 -24.00 -3.88
C THR A 545 14.02 -23.09 -2.71
N GLU A 546 14.92 -23.07 -1.72
CA GLU A 546 14.81 -22.16 -0.56
C GLU A 546 14.86 -20.70 -0.99
N ALA A 547 15.64 -20.38 -2.01
CA ALA A 547 15.74 -19.02 -2.56
C ALA A 547 14.39 -18.51 -3.08
N VAL A 548 13.61 -19.35 -3.76
CA VAL A 548 12.26 -19.00 -4.23
C VAL A 548 11.31 -18.81 -3.04
N ARG A 549 11.34 -19.72 -2.05
CA ARG A 549 10.51 -19.61 -0.82
C ARG A 549 10.79 -18.32 -0.07
N LYS A 550 12.08 -17.99 0.12
CA LYS A 550 12.50 -16.73 0.74
C LYS A 550 12.00 -15.52 -0.07
N LYS A 551 12.14 -15.55 -1.39
CA LYS A 551 11.69 -14.48 -2.27
C LYS A 551 10.18 -14.23 -2.17
N ILE A 552 9.36 -15.28 -2.11
CA ILE A 552 7.90 -15.19 -1.91
C ILE A 552 7.59 -14.48 -0.59
N LYS A 553 8.28 -14.87 0.49
CA LYS A 553 8.13 -14.23 1.81
C LYS A 553 8.55 -12.76 1.80
N ASP A 554 9.71 -12.46 1.21
CA ASP A 554 10.24 -11.09 1.12
C ASP A 554 9.31 -10.19 0.28
N ALA A 555 8.70 -10.75 -0.77
CA ALA A 555 7.70 -10.08 -1.60
C ALA A 555 6.33 -9.94 -0.93
N ARG A 556 6.13 -10.51 0.26
CA ARG A 556 4.86 -10.55 1.01
C ARG A 556 3.71 -11.16 0.20
N LEU A 557 4.01 -12.18 -0.58
CA LEU A 557 3.01 -12.90 -1.36
C LEU A 557 2.46 -14.07 -0.56
N SER A 558 1.16 -14.33 -0.70
CA SER A 558 0.53 -15.56 -0.21
C SER A 558 0.86 -16.70 -1.16
N LEU A 559 1.06 -17.90 -0.63
CA LEU A 559 1.36 -19.11 -1.40
C LEU A 559 0.30 -20.16 -1.15
N CYS A 560 -0.28 -20.68 -2.24
CA CYS A 560 -1.14 -21.86 -2.23
C CYS A 560 -0.51 -22.90 -3.18
N SER A 561 0.00 -24.02 -2.65
CA SER A 561 0.79 -24.93 -3.48
C SER A 561 0.69 -26.40 -3.11
N GLY A 562 0.79 -27.26 -4.13
CA GLY A 562 0.90 -28.72 -4.01
C GLY A 562 -0.24 -29.32 -3.20
N LYS A 563 0.03 -30.33 -2.42
CA LYS A 563 -0.97 -31.05 -1.60
C LYS A 563 -1.65 -30.18 -0.53
N TRP A 564 -1.04 -29.06 -0.16
CA TRP A 564 -1.55 -28.11 0.83
C TRP A 564 -2.37 -26.97 0.21
N PHE A 565 -2.57 -27.01 -1.09
CA PHE A 565 -3.23 -25.92 -1.84
C PHE A 565 -4.58 -25.54 -1.24
N SER A 566 -5.48 -26.50 -1.05
CA SER A 566 -6.82 -26.24 -0.54
C SER A 566 -6.81 -25.69 0.88
N GLU A 567 -6.01 -26.28 1.79
CA GLU A 567 -5.90 -25.81 3.17
C GLU A 567 -5.33 -24.38 3.25
N GLN A 568 -4.33 -24.08 2.43
CA GLN A 568 -3.72 -22.75 2.37
C GLN A 568 -4.69 -21.71 1.78
N LEU A 569 -5.48 -22.12 0.79
CA LEU A 569 -6.53 -21.27 0.21
C LEU A 569 -7.63 -21.00 1.23
N ASP A 570 -8.15 -22.04 1.91
CA ASP A 570 -9.20 -21.90 2.91
C ASP A 570 -8.73 -20.96 4.04
N ALA A 571 -7.52 -21.15 4.57
CA ALA A 571 -6.95 -20.28 5.59
C ALA A 571 -6.81 -18.82 5.14
N LEU A 572 -6.42 -18.58 3.89
CA LEU A 572 -6.33 -17.24 3.30
C LEU A 572 -7.72 -16.60 3.22
N MET A 573 -8.70 -17.34 2.70
CA MET A 573 -10.05 -16.82 2.49
C MET A 573 -10.80 -16.61 3.81
N ASP A 574 -10.57 -17.46 4.80
CA ASP A 574 -11.06 -17.27 6.17
C ASP A 574 -10.50 -16.01 6.80
N GLY A 575 -9.22 -15.71 6.58
CA GLY A 575 -8.57 -14.47 7.00
C GLY A 575 -9.21 -13.24 6.35
N ILE A 576 -9.51 -13.31 5.05
CA ILE A 576 -10.20 -12.23 4.31
C ILE A 576 -11.62 -12.04 4.87
N ALA A 577 -12.37 -13.12 5.05
CA ALA A 577 -13.71 -13.08 5.58
C ALA A 577 -13.77 -12.55 7.03
N ALA A 578 -12.80 -12.94 7.87
CA ALA A 578 -12.69 -12.44 9.25
C ALA A 578 -12.42 -10.94 9.28
N ARG A 579 -11.51 -10.44 8.42
CA ARG A 579 -11.23 -9.01 8.26
C ARG A 579 -12.48 -8.25 7.82
N ALA A 580 -13.21 -8.73 6.81
CA ALA A 580 -14.43 -8.09 6.33
C ALA A 580 -15.52 -8.00 7.43
N ARG A 581 -15.64 -9.01 8.30
CA ARG A 581 -16.51 -8.97 9.49
C ARG A 581 -16.04 -7.91 10.48
N SER A 582 -14.77 -7.93 10.86
CA SER A 582 -14.20 -6.95 11.79
C SER A 582 -14.40 -5.50 11.33
N ILE A 583 -14.30 -5.24 10.02
CA ILE A 583 -14.57 -3.90 9.45
C ILE A 583 -16.02 -3.46 9.68
N ARG A 584 -16.99 -4.38 9.54
CA ARG A 584 -18.44 -4.09 9.68
C ARG A 584 -18.88 -3.98 11.14
N GLU A 585 -18.27 -4.75 12.03
CA GLU A 585 -18.66 -4.89 13.42
C GLU A 585 -17.92 -3.92 14.36
N ALA A 586 -16.86 -3.28 13.90
CA ALA A 586 -16.16 -2.27 14.68
C ALA A 586 -17.05 -1.02 14.83
N PRO A 587 -17.25 -0.52 16.07
CA PRO A 587 -18.16 0.57 16.42
C PRO A 587 -17.82 1.89 15.73
#